data_5d03ae08f9a39fdaefa8cc88cddc8747
#
_entry.id   5d03ae08f9a39fdaefa8cc88cddc8747
#
_cell.length_a   1.000
_cell.length_b   1.000
_cell.length_c   1.000
_cell.angle_alpha   90.00
_cell.angle_beta   90.00
_cell.angle_gamma   90.00
#
_symmetry.space_group_name_H-M   'P 1'
#
loop_
_entity.id
_entity.type
_entity.pdbx_description
1 polymer ?
#
loop_
_entity_poly.entity_id
_entity_poly.type
_entity_poly.pdbx_seq_one_letter_code
_entity_poly.pdbx_strand_id
1 'polypeptide(L)'
;EGSEQIYVGYDINPEDIEALFFDGIGVPRWASIVADSVDEQNAIYMEWYNEVMSKYPMIGRANDTYVGTEYSTAEVADLLAECEAIRAASSDAKAVRTVHKFAIAGNKAAQKQAALNLSPSHEQ
;
A
#
# COMPACT_ATOMS: atom_id res chain seq x y z
N GLU A 1 -4.18 21.09 -23.31
CA GLU A 1 -4.48 20.64 -23.50
C GLU A 1 -4.09 19.52 -23.91
N GLY A 2 -4.49 18.75 -23.97
CA GLY A 2 -4.13 17.54 -24.41
C GLY A 2 -2.97 16.86 -23.77
N SER A 3 -2.67 17.17 -22.60
CA SER A 3 -1.60 16.45 -21.98
C SER A 3 -2.13 15.08 -21.57
N GLU A 4 -1.68 14.08 -22.27
CA GLU A 4 -1.98 12.73 -21.89
C GLU A 4 -1.15 12.35 -20.69
N GLN A 5 -1.81 11.74 -19.75
CA GLN A 5 -1.10 11.27 -18.59
C GLN A 5 -0.41 9.95 -18.92
N ILE A 6 0.89 9.91 -18.70
CA ILE A 6 1.65 8.69 -18.94
C ILE A 6 1.65 7.88 -17.67
N TYR A 7 1.41 6.59 -17.80
CA TYR A 7 1.39 5.68 -16.66
C TYR A 7 2.47 4.63 -16.76
N VAL A 8 3.07 4.29 -15.64
CA VAL A 8 3.92 3.13 -15.53
C VAL A 8 3.10 2.07 -14.80
N GLY A 9 2.95 0.91 -15.43
CA GLY A 9 2.21 -0.18 -14.82
C GLY A 9 3.12 -1.10 -14.02
N TYR A 10 2.58 -1.69 -12.98
CA TYR A 10 3.34 -2.61 -12.15
C TYR A 10 2.37 -3.53 -11.41
N ASP A 11 2.67 -4.81 -11.42
CA ASP A 11 1.83 -5.82 -10.76
C ASP A 11 2.38 -6.13 -9.38
N ILE A 12 1.45 -6.25 -8.42
CA ILE A 12 1.82 -6.57 -7.05
C ILE A 12 0.97 -7.75 -6.58
N ASN A 13 1.64 -8.70 -5.94
CA ASN A 13 0.99 -9.89 -5.42
C ASN A 13 0.14 -9.53 -4.20
N PRO A 14 -1.15 -9.94 -4.16
CA PRO A 14 -1.99 -9.64 -3.00
C PRO A 14 -1.44 -10.15 -1.68
N GLU A 15 -0.76 -11.29 -1.67
CA GLU A 15 -0.19 -11.81 -0.44
C GLU A 15 0.90 -10.89 0.10
N ASP A 16 1.66 -10.27 -0.79
CA ASP A 16 2.68 -9.33 -0.37
C ASP A 16 2.05 -8.10 0.25
N ILE A 17 0.95 -7.62 -0.33
CA ILE A 17 0.26 -6.47 0.24
C ILE A 17 -0.29 -6.80 1.62
N GLU A 18 -0.86 -7.99 1.78
CA GLU A 18 -1.36 -8.41 3.09
C GLU A 18 -0.23 -8.45 4.12
N ALA A 19 0.92 -9.00 3.74
CA ALA A 19 2.04 -9.04 4.65
C ALA A 19 2.48 -7.64 5.04
N LEU A 20 2.47 -6.72 4.10
CA LEU A 20 2.86 -5.36 4.39
C LEU A 20 1.92 -4.72 5.42
N PHE A 21 0.60 -4.86 5.23
CA PHE A 21 -0.33 -4.22 6.14
C PHE A 21 -0.39 -4.89 7.49
N PHE A 22 -0.45 -6.21 7.54
CA PHE A 22 -0.65 -6.90 8.80
C PHE A 22 0.65 -7.09 9.57
N ASP A 23 1.71 -7.46 8.88
CA ASP A 23 2.97 -7.78 9.56
C ASP A 23 3.95 -6.62 9.58
N GLY A 24 3.87 -5.76 8.57
CA GLY A 24 4.80 -4.64 8.47
C GLY A 24 4.31 -3.38 9.15
N ILE A 25 3.06 -2.99 8.88
CA ILE A 25 2.51 -1.76 9.43
C ILE A 25 1.78 -2.00 10.74
N GLY A 26 1.22 -3.19 10.90
CA GLY A 26 0.63 -3.56 12.17
C GLY A 26 -0.88 -3.45 12.23
N VAL A 27 -1.55 -3.44 11.09
CA VAL A 27 -3.01 -3.51 11.07
C VAL A 27 -3.42 -4.91 11.56
N PRO A 28 -4.31 -5.01 12.54
CA PRO A 28 -4.69 -6.35 13.01
C PRO A 28 -5.56 -7.06 11.98
N ARG A 29 -5.35 -8.36 11.86
CA ARG A 29 -6.24 -9.16 11.02
C ARG A 29 -7.59 -9.22 11.69
N TRP A 30 -8.63 -9.11 10.87
CA TRP A 30 -9.99 -9.08 11.39
C TRP A 30 -10.26 -10.23 12.35
N ALA A 31 -9.87 -11.43 11.97
CA ALA A 31 -10.17 -12.61 12.76
C ALA A 31 -9.42 -12.66 14.09
N SER A 32 -8.37 -11.84 14.24
CA SER A 32 -7.59 -11.84 15.47
C SER A 32 -8.09 -10.83 16.50
N ILE A 33 -9.07 -10.01 16.14
CA ILE A 33 -9.58 -8.98 17.03
C ILE A 33 -10.56 -9.63 18.01
N VAL A 34 -10.28 -9.51 19.30
CA VAL A 34 -11.13 -10.05 20.34
C VAL A 34 -12.13 -8.98 20.76
N ALA A 35 -13.42 -9.27 20.60
CA ALA A 35 -14.48 -8.32 20.93
C ALA A 35 -15.75 -9.08 21.25
N ASP A 36 -16.67 -8.40 21.93
CA ASP A 36 -17.92 -9.04 22.36
C ASP A 36 -18.96 -9.11 21.25
N SER A 37 -18.79 -8.28 20.22
CA SER A 37 -19.74 -8.25 19.11
C SER A 37 -19.03 -7.93 17.83
N VAL A 38 -19.72 -8.19 16.70
CA VAL A 38 -19.20 -7.83 15.39
C VAL A 38 -19.06 -6.32 15.27
N ASP A 39 -20.01 -5.58 15.83
CA ASP A 39 -19.94 -4.13 15.78
C ASP A 39 -18.70 -3.60 16.50
N GLU A 40 -18.41 -4.17 17.66
CA GLU A 40 -17.22 -3.77 18.40
C GLU A 40 -15.96 -4.16 17.67
N GLN A 41 -15.93 -5.35 17.10
CA GLN A 41 -14.81 -5.83 16.32
C GLN A 41 -14.53 -4.90 15.15
N ASN A 42 -15.60 -4.49 14.47
CA ASN A 42 -15.49 -3.58 13.34
C ASN A 42 -14.96 -2.21 13.77
N ALA A 43 -15.40 -1.73 14.91
CA ALA A 43 -14.95 -0.43 15.42
C ALA A 43 -13.45 -0.46 15.71
N ILE A 44 -12.97 -1.55 16.31
CA ILE A 44 -11.55 -1.68 16.62
C ILE A 44 -10.74 -1.73 15.33
N TYR A 45 -11.20 -2.52 14.35
CA TYR A 45 -10.51 -2.63 13.09
C TYR A 45 -10.42 -1.27 12.38
N MET A 46 -11.51 -0.53 12.36
CA MET A 46 -11.55 0.75 11.68
C MET A 46 -10.67 1.78 12.37
N GLU A 47 -10.53 1.68 13.67
CA GLU A 47 -9.63 2.56 14.39
C GLU A 47 -8.19 2.37 13.93
N TRP A 48 -7.76 1.11 13.84
CA TRP A 48 -6.43 0.79 13.35
C TRP A 48 -6.26 1.20 11.89
N TYR A 49 -7.26 0.91 11.07
CA TYR A 49 -7.21 1.25 9.67
C TYR A 49 -7.06 2.76 9.47
N ASN A 50 -7.84 3.54 10.21
CA ASN A 50 -7.77 4.98 10.08
C ASN A 50 -6.42 5.53 10.53
N GLU A 51 -5.83 4.91 11.54
CA GLU A 51 -4.51 5.32 11.99
C GLU A 51 -3.47 5.07 10.90
N VAL A 52 -3.53 3.91 10.26
CA VAL A 52 -2.62 3.59 9.16
C VAL A 52 -2.80 4.56 8.00
N MET A 53 -4.05 4.86 7.65
CA MET A 53 -4.32 5.79 6.56
C MET A 53 -3.85 7.20 6.87
N SER A 54 -3.81 7.55 8.15
CA SER A 54 -3.30 8.84 8.56
C SER A 54 -1.79 8.92 8.41
N LYS A 55 -1.09 7.84 8.72
CA LYS A 55 0.36 7.80 8.66
C LYS A 55 0.89 7.53 7.24
N TYR A 56 0.23 6.65 6.53
CA TYR A 56 0.70 6.20 5.23
C TYR A 56 -0.43 6.24 4.21
N PRO A 57 -0.92 7.45 3.88
CA PRO A 57 -2.09 7.53 2.99
C PRO A 57 -1.84 6.98 1.59
N MET A 58 -0.63 7.08 1.08
CA MET A 58 -0.36 6.56 -0.26
C MET A 58 -0.30 5.04 -0.25
N ILE A 59 0.47 4.47 0.67
CA ILE A 59 0.54 3.02 0.82
C ILE A 59 -0.85 2.47 1.17
N GLY A 60 -1.59 3.19 2.01
CA GLY A 60 -2.90 2.73 2.44
C GLY A 60 -3.90 2.54 1.32
N ARG A 61 -3.73 3.27 0.22
CA ARG A 61 -4.62 3.09 -0.92
C ARG A 61 -4.56 1.69 -1.51
N ALA A 62 -3.44 1.01 -1.34
CA ALA A 62 -3.23 -0.31 -1.92
C ALA A 62 -3.77 -1.43 -1.06
N ASN A 63 -4.56 -1.10 -0.03
CA ASN A 63 -5.07 -2.12 0.88
C ASN A 63 -6.06 -3.08 0.23
N ASP A 64 -6.71 -2.65 -0.86
CA ASP A 64 -7.62 -3.51 -1.58
C ASP A 64 -6.82 -4.32 -2.60
N THR A 65 -6.64 -5.59 -2.30
CA THR A 65 -5.79 -6.44 -3.11
C THR A 65 -6.42 -6.87 -4.42
N TYR A 66 -7.67 -6.48 -4.66
CA TYR A 66 -8.38 -6.89 -5.87
C TYR A 66 -8.64 -5.74 -6.83
N VAL A 67 -8.34 -4.53 -6.43
CA VAL A 67 -8.60 -3.35 -7.23
C VAL A 67 -7.29 -2.61 -7.49
N GLY A 68 -7.11 -2.16 -8.73
CA GLY A 68 -5.91 -1.39 -9.05
C GLY A 68 -5.86 -0.06 -8.32
N THR A 69 -4.67 0.46 -8.16
CA THR A 69 -4.46 1.72 -7.47
C THR A 69 -3.63 2.64 -8.37
N GLU A 70 -4.05 3.89 -8.46
CA GLU A 70 -3.36 4.86 -9.30
C GLU A 70 -2.83 5.99 -8.44
N TYR A 71 -1.63 6.45 -8.80
CA TYR A 71 -0.98 7.59 -8.16
C TYR A 71 -0.62 8.61 -9.23
N SER A 72 -0.97 9.85 -8.98
CA SER A 72 -0.57 10.92 -9.89
C SER A 72 0.94 11.13 -9.80
N THR A 73 1.47 11.91 -10.74
CA THR A 73 2.90 12.22 -10.75
C THR A 73 3.36 12.80 -9.42
N ALA A 74 2.55 13.72 -8.87
CA ALA A 74 2.90 14.32 -7.58
C ALA A 74 2.81 13.32 -6.44
N GLU A 75 1.84 12.42 -6.51
CA GLU A 75 1.64 11.44 -5.44
C GLU A 75 2.72 10.38 -5.42
N VAL A 76 3.38 10.16 -6.55
CA VAL A 76 4.48 9.19 -6.58
C VAL A 76 5.58 9.59 -5.61
N ALA A 77 5.87 10.88 -5.50
CA ALA A 77 6.89 11.35 -4.56
C ALA A 77 6.48 11.04 -3.12
N ASP A 78 5.21 11.24 -2.80
CA ASP A 78 4.71 10.93 -1.47
C ASP A 78 4.76 9.44 -1.19
N LEU A 79 4.44 8.63 -2.20
CA LEU A 79 4.52 7.18 -2.08
C LEU A 79 5.95 6.74 -1.75
N LEU A 80 6.93 7.30 -2.43
CA LEU A 80 8.32 6.95 -2.19
C LEU A 80 8.77 7.35 -0.79
N ALA A 81 8.31 8.49 -0.29
CA ALA A 81 8.64 8.92 1.06
C ALA A 81 8.07 7.96 2.09
N GLU A 82 6.85 7.48 1.87
CA GLU A 82 6.24 6.52 2.78
C GLU A 82 6.98 5.18 2.74
N CYS A 83 7.44 4.76 1.57
CA CYS A 83 8.22 3.54 1.46
C CYS A 83 9.47 3.63 2.31
N GLU A 84 10.16 4.76 2.29
CA GLU A 84 11.35 4.94 3.10
C GLU A 84 11.03 4.88 4.59
N ALA A 85 9.93 5.51 4.99
CA ALA A 85 9.54 5.51 6.39
C ALA A 85 9.22 4.10 6.88
N ILE A 86 8.50 3.33 6.08
CA ILE A 86 8.15 1.97 6.47
C ILE A 86 9.38 1.09 6.53
N ARG A 87 10.27 1.23 5.55
CA ARG A 87 11.48 0.43 5.52
C ARG A 87 12.34 0.69 6.74
N ALA A 88 12.40 1.94 7.17
CA ALA A 88 13.19 2.29 8.35
C ALA A 88 12.56 1.78 9.63
N ALA A 89 11.23 1.67 9.67
CA ALA A 89 10.51 1.31 10.89
C ALA A 89 10.27 -0.18 11.03
N SER A 90 10.24 -0.92 9.92
CA SER A 90 9.84 -2.32 9.94
C SER A 90 11.03 -3.26 9.94
N SER A 91 10.93 -4.33 10.72
CA SER A 91 11.95 -5.38 10.72
C SER A 91 11.45 -6.66 10.06
N ASP A 92 10.21 -6.67 9.58
CA ASP A 92 9.66 -7.85 8.92
C ASP A 92 10.19 -7.94 7.49
N ALA A 93 10.88 -9.04 7.18
CA ALA A 93 11.54 -9.19 5.90
C ALA A 93 10.55 -9.16 4.73
N LYS A 94 9.38 -9.76 4.91
CA LYS A 94 8.40 -9.79 3.82
C LYS A 94 7.82 -8.41 3.57
N ALA A 95 7.57 -7.65 4.64
CA ALA A 95 7.06 -6.29 4.49
C ALA A 95 8.09 -5.39 3.83
N VAL A 96 9.36 -5.52 4.24
CA VAL A 96 10.44 -4.72 3.63
C VAL A 96 10.56 -5.05 2.14
N ARG A 97 10.45 -6.32 1.79
CA ARG A 97 10.52 -6.72 0.39
C ARG A 97 9.36 -6.13 -0.42
N THR A 98 8.17 -6.11 0.18
CA THR A 98 7.00 -5.53 -0.50
C THR A 98 7.16 -4.03 -0.70
N VAL A 99 7.64 -3.34 0.33
CA VAL A 99 7.91 -1.91 0.23
C VAL A 99 8.95 -1.65 -0.86
N HIS A 100 9.93 -2.53 -0.97
CA HIS A 100 10.94 -2.40 -2.01
C HIS A 100 10.32 -2.48 -3.41
N LYS A 101 9.33 -3.35 -3.58
CA LYS A 101 8.61 -3.44 -4.86
C LYS A 101 7.86 -2.15 -5.17
N PHE A 102 7.18 -1.58 -4.16
CA PHE A 102 6.54 -0.29 -4.34
C PHE A 102 7.55 0.77 -4.72
N ALA A 103 8.72 0.76 -4.09
CA ALA A 103 9.75 1.76 -4.35
C ALA A 103 10.29 1.63 -5.78
N ILE A 104 10.49 0.40 -6.25
CA ILE A 104 10.94 0.17 -7.62
C ILE A 104 9.93 0.75 -8.60
N ALA A 105 8.65 0.45 -8.39
CA ALA A 105 7.60 0.94 -9.27
C ALA A 105 7.53 2.46 -9.23
N GLY A 106 7.59 3.05 -8.05
CA GLY A 106 7.55 4.49 -7.90
C GLY A 106 8.75 5.18 -8.55
N ASN A 107 9.93 4.58 -8.41
CA ASN A 107 11.12 5.15 -9.03
C ASN A 107 11.06 5.11 -10.54
N LYS A 108 10.50 4.04 -11.10
CA LYS A 108 10.30 3.97 -12.53
C LYS A 108 9.39 5.09 -13.02
N ALA A 109 8.29 5.30 -12.30
CA ALA A 109 7.36 6.35 -12.68
C ALA A 109 8.02 7.72 -12.53
N ALA A 110 8.75 7.93 -11.45
CA ALA A 110 9.40 9.22 -11.22
C ALA A 110 10.43 9.53 -12.30
N GLN A 111 11.19 8.52 -12.73
CA GLN A 111 12.19 8.72 -13.77
C GLN A 111 11.57 9.14 -15.09
N LYS A 112 10.36 8.64 -15.34
CA LYS A 112 9.65 8.97 -16.57
C LYS A 112 8.72 10.16 -16.42
N GLN A 113 8.68 10.73 -15.23
CA GLN A 113 7.75 11.83 -14.90
C GLN A 113 6.33 11.42 -15.24
N ALA A 114 5.98 10.19 -14.85
CA ALA A 114 4.72 9.57 -15.19
C ALA A 114 3.92 9.24 -13.93
N ALA A 115 2.64 9.04 -14.11
CA ALA A 115 1.80 8.50 -13.04
C ALA A 115 2.05 7.01 -12.93
N LEU A 116 1.67 6.43 -11.80
CA LEU A 116 1.88 5.02 -11.53
C LEU A 116 0.56 4.30 -11.39
N ASN A 117 0.45 3.15 -12.02
CA ASN A 117 -0.73 2.29 -11.87
C ASN A 117 -0.26 0.96 -11.30
N LEU A 118 -0.73 0.64 -10.09
CA LEU A 118 -0.45 -0.63 -9.45
C LEU A 118 -1.66 -1.54 -9.60
N SER A 119 -1.47 -2.70 -10.18
CA SER A 119 -2.53 -3.66 -10.39
C SER A 119 -2.27 -4.91 -9.58
N PRO A 120 -3.33 -5.55 -9.06
CA PRO A 120 -3.12 -6.83 -8.40
C PRO A 120 -2.65 -7.87 -9.38
N SER A 121 -1.76 -8.74 -8.93
CA SER A 121 -1.29 -9.84 -9.74
C SER A 121 -2.37 -10.90 -9.79
N HIS A 122 -2.72 -11.34 -11.00
CA HIS A 122 -3.75 -12.35 -11.19
C HIS A 122 -3.12 -13.68 -11.58
N GLU A 123 -2.07 -14.00 -10.87
CA GLU A 123 -1.37 -15.23 -11.13
C GLU A 123 -2.28 -16.43 -10.99
N GLN A 124 -2.24 -17.32 -11.92
CA GLN A 124 -3.07 -18.52 -11.89
C GLN A 124 -2.38 -19.69 -11.24
#